data_77635cd8a4c50435cff052ca1ef4846a
#
_entry.id   77635cd8a4c50435cff052ca1ef4846a
#
_cell.length_a   1.000
_cell.length_b   1.000
_cell.length_c   1.000
_cell.angle_alpha   90.00
_cell.angle_beta   90.00
_cell.angle_gamma   90.00
#
_symmetry.space_group_name_H-M   'P 1'
#
loop_
_entity.id
_entity.type
_entity.pdbx_description
1 polymer ?
#
loop_
_entity_poly.entity_id
_entity_poly.type
_entity_poly.pdbx_seq_one_letter_code
_entity_poly.pdbx_strand_id
1 'polypeptide(L)'
;MDMLRRRRRFTEPESRFFMVQLIGACHYMHTHQVIHRDLKLGNLFLDADMNVKVGDFGLAALIENPGERKKTICGTPNYIAPEVLFDTANGHSFEVDTWSVGVILYTLVVGRPPFQTKEVKEIYKYDL
;
A
#
# COMPACT_ATOMS: atom_id res chain seq x y z
N MET A 1 0.86 -13.25 -5.32
CA MET A 1 -0.48 -13.36 -4.66
C MET A 1 -1.00 -14.78 -4.47
N ASP A 2 -0.77 -15.64 -5.42
CA ASP A 2 -1.26 -17.02 -5.34
C ASP A 2 -0.72 -17.80 -4.14
N MET A 3 0.49 -17.50 -3.70
CA MET A 3 1.09 -18.14 -2.53
C MET A 3 0.29 -17.86 -1.24
N LEU A 4 -0.15 -16.60 -1.01
CA LEU A 4 -0.98 -16.26 0.15
C LEU A 4 -2.36 -16.93 0.09
N ARG A 5 -2.98 -16.96 -1.10
CA ARG A 5 -4.26 -17.67 -1.30
C ARG A 5 -4.17 -19.15 -0.96
N ARG A 6 -3.08 -19.82 -1.35
CA ARG A 6 -2.85 -21.24 -1.06
C ARG A 6 -2.57 -21.48 0.43
N ARG A 7 -1.81 -20.59 1.07
CA ARG A 7 -1.36 -20.76 2.46
C ARG A 7 -2.26 -20.08 3.49
N ARG A 8 -3.13 -19.19 3.06
CA ARG A 8 -4.03 -18.32 3.85
C ARG A 8 -3.30 -17.25 4.67
N ARG A 9 -2.20 -17.58 5.31
CA ARG A 9 -1.34 -16.63 6.06
C ARG A 9 0.09 -17.13 6.07
N PHE A 10 1.00 -16.21 6.32
CA PHE A 10 2.40 -16.53 6.50
C PHE A 10 2.79 -16.55 7.96
N THR A 11 3.87 -17.29 8.27
CA THR A 11 4.53 -17.21 9.57
C THR A 11 5.20 -15.85 9.76
N GLU A 12 5.54 -15.52 11.01
CA GLU A 12 6.29 -14.30 11.29
C GLU A 12 7.63 -14.22 10.54
N PRO A 13 8.49 -15.26 10.54
CA PRO A 13 9.74 -15.23 9.77
C PRO A 13 9.53 -15.02 8.26
N GLU A 14 8.53 -15.66 7.67
CA GLU A 14 8.21 -15.49 6.26
C GLU A 14 7.71 -14.06 5.96
N SER A 15 6.84 -13.54 6.81
CA SER A 15 6.34 -12.17 6.69
C SER A 15 7.48 -11.16 6.82
N ARG A 16 8.40 -11.37 7.76
CA ARG A 16 9.58 -10.53 7.94
C ARG A 16 10.46 -10.52 6.68
N PHE A 17 10.68 -11.68 6.08
CA PHE A 17 11.45 -11.82 4.85
C PHE A 17 10.89 -10.94 3.72
N PHE A 18 9.58 -10.97 3.51
CA PHE A 18 8.93 -10.15 2.48
C PHE A 18 8.85 -8.67 2.87
N MET A 19 8.57 -8.37 4.13
CA MET A 19 8.43 -6.99 4.60
C MET A 19 9.73 -6.21 4.56
N VAL A 20 10.86 -6.81 4.90
CA VAL A 20 12.18 -6.17 4.80
C VAL A 20 12.44 -5.71 3.36
N GLN A 21 12.11 -6.53 2.37
CA GLN A 21 12.25 -6.19 0.96
C GLN A 21 11.29 -5.09 0.53
N LEU A 22 10.03 -5.18 0.95
CA LEU A 22 9.01 -4.17 0.63
C LEU A 22 9.37 -2.80 1.23
N ILE A 23 9.79 -2.76 2.48
CA ILE A 23 10.23 -1.54 3.14
C ILE A 23 11.44 -0.93 2.41
N GLY A 24 12.40 -1.76 2.01
CA GLY A 24 13.53 -1.32 1.20
C GLY A 24 13.11 -0.71 -0.14
N ALA A 25 12.13 -1.31 -0.81
CA ALA A 25 11.57 -0.77 -2.06
C ALA A 25 10.87 0.57 -1.83
N CYS A 26 10.09 0.71 -0.76
CA CYS A 26 9.45 1.98 -0.39
C CYS A 26 10.49 3.05 -0.09
N HIS A 27 11.52 2.72 0.66
CA HIS A 27 12.61 3.65 0.95
C HIS A 27 13.27 4.14 -0.34
N TYR A 28 13.55 3.25 -1.26
CA TYR A 28 14.12 3.59 -2.57
C TYR A 28 13.20 4.55 -3.35
N MET A 29 11.93 4.22 -3.47
CA MET A 29 10.96 5.09 -4.15
C MET A 29 10.89 6.48 -3.51
N HIS A 30 10.77 6.54 -2.18
CA HIS A 30 10.65 7.79 -1.45
C HIS A 30 11.91 8.65 -1.51
N THR A 31 13.10 8.05 -1.50
CA THR A 31 14.36 8.80 -1.70
C THR A 31 14.47 9.40 -3.10
N HIS A 32 13.74 8.83 -4.08
CA HIS A 32 13.63 9.36 -5.44
C HIS A 32 12.37 10.22 -5.63
N GLN A 33 11.73 10.64 -4.53
CA GLN A 33 10.56 11.53 -4.53
C GLN A 33 9.32 10.92 -5.21
N VAL A 34 9.22 9.59 -5.25
CA VAL A 34 8.09 8.88 -5.85
C VAL A 34 7.21 8.30 -4.75
N ILE A 35 5.91 8.60 -4.80
CA ILE A 35 4.88 7.95 -4.00
C ILE A 35 4.19 6.92 -4.88
N HIS A 36 4.11 5.67 -4.45
CA HIS A 36 3.45 4.64 -5.25
C HIS A 36 1.92 4.81 -5.29
N ARG A 37 1.30 5.04 -4.13
CA ARG A 37 -0.13 5.30 -3.93
C ARG A 37 -1.09 4.15 -4.19
N ASP A 38 -0.60 2.99 -4.58
CA ASP A 38 -1.43 1.78 -4.78
C ASP A 38 -0.68 0.51 -4.36
N LEU A 39 0.06 0.57 -3.26
CA LEU A 39 0.71 -0.60 -2.71
C LEU A 39 -0.35 -1.56 -2.15
N LYS A 40 -0.34 -2.77 -2.66
CA LYS A 40 -1.23 -3.86 -2.28
C LYS A 40 -0.60 -5.19 -2.67
N LEU A 41 -1.08 -6.29 -2.12
CA LEU A 41 -0.57 -7.62 -2.44
C LEU A 41 -0.65 -7.95 -3.94
N GLY A 42 -1.70 -7.46 -4.63
CA GLY A 42 -1.85 -7.65 -6.07
C GLY A 42 -0.77 -6.98 -6.92
N ASN A 43 -0.08 -5.98 -6.39
CA ASN A 43 1.00 -5.25 -7.06
C ASN A 43 2.39 -5.69 -6.61
N LEU A 44 2.49 -6.73 -5.81
CA LEU A 44 3.74 -7.35 -5.39
C LEU A 44 3.94 -8.67 -6.11
N PHE A 45 5.09 -8.82 -6.74
CA PHE A 45 5.46 -9.99 -7.49
C PHE A 45 6.73 -10.60 -6.91
N LEU A 46 6.88 -11.90 -7.06
CA LEU A 46 8.08 -12.64 -6.64
C LEU A 46 8.80 -13.15 -7.86
N ASP A 47 10.12 -12.99 -7.92
CA ASP A 47 10.95 -13.66 -8.91
C ASP A 47 11.28 -15.11 -8.49
N ALA A 48 12.07 -15.81 -9.30
CA ALA A 48 12.44 -17.19 -9.04
C ALA A 48 13.24 -17.38 -7.74
N ASP A 49 13.93 -16.33 -7.29
CA ASP A 49 14.73 -16.32 -6.07
C ASP A 49 13.95 -15.78 -4.86
N MET A 50 12.63 -15.61 -4.99
CA MET A 50 11.73 -15.07 -3.96
C MET A 50 12.00 -13.61 -3.60
N ASN A 51 12.60 -12.84 -4.51
CA ASN A 51 12.75 -11.41 -4.36
C ASN A 51 11.44 -10.69 -4.68
N VAL A 52 11.08 -9.72 -3.84
CA VAL A 52 9.88 -8.91 -4.03
C VAL A 52 10.12 -7.85 -5.11
N LYS A 53 9.24 -7.82 -6.09
CA LYS A 53 9.18 -6.78 -7.13
C LYS A 53 7.90 -6.00 -6.98
N VAL A 54 8.01 -4.70 -6.84
CA VAL A 54 6.87 -3.79 -6.78
C VAL A 54 6.51 -3.37 -8.20
N GLY A 55 5.27 -3.60 -8.59
CA GLY A 55 4.77 -3.26 -9.92
C GLY A 55 3.63 -2.26 -9.89
N ASP A 56 3.11 -1.99 -11.09
CA ASP A 56 1.97 -1.11 -11.35
C ASP A 56 2.13 0.31 -10.77
N PHE A 57 2.86 1.14 -11.50
CA PHE A 57 3.05 2.56 -11.18
C PHE A 57 1.99 3.48 -11.82
N GLY A 58 0.86 2.94 -12.21
CA GLY A 58 -0.22 3.69 -12.88
C GLY A 58 -0.81 4.83 -12.05
N LEU A 59 -0.73 4.75 -10.72
CA LEU A 59 -1.18 5.79 -9.78
C LEU A 59 -0.02 6.52 -9.09
N ALA A 60 1.22 6.22 -9.45
CA ALA A 60 2.38 6.83 -8.82
C ALA A 60 2.45 8.33 -9.06
N ALA A 61 3.00 9.05 -8.10
CA ALA A 61 3.17 10.51 -8.18
C ALA A 61 4.58 10.93 -7.82
N LEU A 62 5.11 11.89 -8.57
CA LEU A 62 6.39 12.51 -8.31
C LEU A 62 6.18 13.77 -7.46
N ILE A 63 6.92 13.87 -6.37
CA ILE A 63 7.00 15.11 -5.57
C ILE A 63 8.10 15.98 -6.17
N GLU A 64 7.72 17.06 -6.83
CA GLU A 64 8.64 17.94 -7.55
C GLU A 64 9.16 19.08 -6.70
N ASN A 65 8.40 19.50 -5.68
CA ASN A 65 8.74 20.62 -4.82
C ASN A 65 8.78 20.22 -3.36
N PRO A 66 9.68 20.77 -2.52
CA PRO A 66 9.69 20.53 -1.09
C PRO A 66 8.35 20.88 -0.44
N GLY A 67 7.82 19.95 0.36
CA GLY A 67 6.54 20.16 1.05
C GLY A 67 5.31 19.99 0.17
N GLU A 68 5.45 19.62 -1.10
CA GLU A 68 4.32 19.35 -1.98
C GLU A 68 3.47 18.19 -1.46
N ARG A 69 2.15 18.38 -1.52
CA ARG A 69 1.19 17.34 -1.16
C ARG A 69 0.18 17.16 -2.28
N LYS A 70 -0.11 15.91 -2.60
CA LYS A 70 -1.07 15.55 -3.65
C LYS A 70 -2.49 15.57 -3.10
N LYS A 71 -3.48 15.83 -3.95
CA LYS A 71 -4.89 15.94 -3.56
C LYS A 71 -5.81 14.97 -4.30
N THR A 72 -5.28 14.18 -5.20
CA THR A 72 -6.04 13.18 -5.94
C THR A 72 -6.49 12.05 -5.03
N ILE A 73 -7.78 11.72 -5.03
CA ILE A 73 -8.29 10.53 -4.35
C ILE A 73 -8.03 9.33 -5.25
N CYS A 74 -7.18 8.42 -4.80
CA CYS A 74 -6.80 7.24 -5.59
C CYS A 74 -6.31 6.11 -4.67
N GLY A 75 -6.24 4.91 -5.24
CA GLY A 75 -5.80 3.71 -4.55
C GLY A 75 -6.88 2.62 -4.52
N THR A 76 -6.56 1.52 -3.86
CA THR A 76 -7.48 0.38 -3.70
C THR A 76 -8.17 0.46 -2.34
N PRO A 77 -9.51 0.37 -2.25
CA PRO A 77 -10.28 0.69 -1.03
C PRO A 77 -9.75 0.10 0.28
N ASN A 78 -9.36 -1.18 0.33
CA ASN A 78 -8.87 -1.80 1.56
C ASN A 78 -7.49 -1.31 2.01
N TYR A 79 -6.78 -0.56 1.18
CA TYR A 79 -5.39 -0.13 1.37
C TYR A 79 -5.24 1.39 1.44
N ILE A 80 -6.32 2.15 1.22
CA ILE A 80 -6.27 3.62 1.20
C ILE A 80 -6.07 4.19 2.59
N ALA A 81 -5.09 5.09 2.72
CA ALA A 81 -4.86 5.83 3.96
C ALA A 81 -6.01 6.79 4.25
N PRO A 82 -6.36 7.02 5.54
CA PRO A 82 -7.47 7.88 5.91
C PRO A 82 -7.36 9.31 5.40
N GLU A 83 -6.16 9.88 5.37
CA GLU A 83 -5.93 11.26 4.91
C GLU A 83 -6.26 11.46 3.44
N VAL A 84 -6.16 10.41 2.62
CA VAL A 84 -6.57 10.47 1.21
C VAL A 84 -8.07 10.68 1.08
N LEU A 85 -8.84 10.07 1.97
CA LEU A 85 -10.31 10.11 1.96
C LEU A 85 -10.87 11.32 2.70
N PHE A 86 -10.28 11.67 3.85
CA PHE A 86 -10.89 12.59 4.82
C PHE A 86 -10.17 13.92 4.96
N ASP A 87 -8.92 14.03 4.53
CA ASP A 87 -8.14 15.27 4.64
C ASP A 87 -7.72 15.80 3.27
N THR A 88 -8.70 16.00 2.40
CA THR A 88 -8.46 16.49 1.04
C THR A 88 -7.91 17.91 1.00
N ALA A 89 -8.17 18.72 2.03
CA ALA A 89 -7.66 20.09 2.13
C ALA A 89 -6.14 20.13 2.30
N ASN A 90 -5.57 19.30 3.17
CA ASN A 90 -4.13 19.22 3.40
C ASN A 90 -3.42 18.31 2.40
N GLY A 91 -4.16 17.39 1.77
CA GLY A 91 -3.61 16.44 0.82
C GLY A 91 -2.80 15.31 1.47
N HIS A 92 -2.04 14.58 0.66
CA HIS A 92 -1.25 13.44 1.09
C HIS A 92 0.14 13.42 0.44
N SER A 93 1.05 12.67 1.03
CA SER A 93 2.42 12.48 0.54
C SER A 93 2.90 11.05 0.80
N PHE A 94 4.17 10.86 1.08
CA PHE A 94 4.83 9.54 1.25
C PHE A 94 4.16 8.64 2.29
N GLU A 95 3.61 9.21 3.33
CA GLU A 95 2.99 8.49 4.45
C GLU A 95 1.84 7.56 4.03
N VAL A 96 1.20 7.81 2.88
CA VAL A 96 0.13 6.91 2.37
C VAL A 96 0.66 5.53 2.02
N ASP A 97 1.91 5.43 1.55
CA ASP A 97 2.56 4.16 1.27
C ASP A 97 2.86 3.41 2.57
N THR A 98 3.25 4.12 3.62
CA THR A 98 3.48 3.52 4.95
C THR A 98 2.21 2.90 5.51
N TRP A 99 1.07 3.55 5.37
CA TRP A 99 -0.23 2.97 5.73
C TRP A 99 -0.49 1.68 4.97
N SER A 100 -0.32 1.68 3.65
CA SER A 100 -0.53 0.50 2.80
C SER A 100 0.40 -0.65 3.16
N VAL A 101 1.66 -0.36 3.49
CA VAL A 101 2.65 -1.34 3.98
C VAL A 101 2.15 -2.00 5.27
N GLY A 102 1.57 -1.23 6.20
CA GLY A 102 0.96 -1.76 7.42
C GLY A 102 -0.22 -2.69 7.13
N VAL A 103 -1.09 -2.32 6.19
CA VAL A 103 -2.20 -3.16 5.74
C VAL A 103 -1.70 -4.48 5.13
N ILE A 104 -0.64 -4.42 4.34
CA ILE A 104 0.01 -5.61 3.75
C ILE A 104 0.53 -6.53 4.85
N LEU A 105 1.27 -6.00 5.82
CA LEU A 105 1.80 -6.79 6.94
C LEU A 105 0.68 -7.48 7.72
N TYR A 106 -0.35 -6.74 8.09
CA TYR A 106 -1.51 -7.31 8.77
C TYR A 106 -2.10 -8.49 7.99
N THR A 107 -2.29 -8.29 6.68
CA THR A 107 -2.88 -9.31 5.81
C THR A 107 -2.00 -10.56 5.70
N LEU A 108 -0.67 -10.40 5.65
CA LEU A 108 0.26 -11.53 5.61
C LEU A 108 0.17 -12.39 6.87
N VAL A 109 0.11 -11.75 8.03
CA VAL A 109 0.14 -12.43 9.34
C VAL A 109 -1.22 -12.99 9.73
N VAL A 110 -2.29 -12.24 9.50
CA VAL A 110 -3.66 -12.59 9.91
C VAL A 110 -4.38 -13.42 8.86
N GLY A 111 -4.06 -13.22 7.57
CA GLY A 111 -4.67 -13.92 6.44
C GLY A 111 -5.90 -13.24 5.85
N ARG A 112 -6.26 -12.06 6.36
CA ARG A 112 -7.36 -11.23 5.85
C ARG A 112 -7.03 -9.76 6.07
N PRO A 113 -7.57 -8.82 5.23
CA PRO A 113 -7.31 -7.41 5.41
C PRO A 113 -7.93 -6.87 6.72
N PRO A 114 -7.30 -5.84 7.34
CA PRO A 114 -7.82 -5.23 8.57
C PRO A 114 -9.14 -4.47 8.35
N PHE A 115 -9.34 -3.93 7.14
CA PHE A 115 -10.53 -3.18 6.78
C PHE A 115 -11.30 -3.92 5.70
N GLN A 116 -12.61 -4.09 5.91
CA GLN A 116 -13.47 -4.82 4.97
C GLN A 116 -13.95 -3.87 3.86
N THR A 117 -14.00 -4.37 2.62
CA THR A 117 -14.45 -3.61 1.45
C THR A 117 -15.84 -3.00 1.63
N LYS A 118 -16.72 -3.68 2.38
CA LYS A 118 -18.07 -3.19 2.66
C LYS A 118 -18.07 -1.92 3.51
N GLU A 119 -17.25 -1.88 4.55
CA GLU A 119 -17.12 -0.71 5.42
C GLU A 119 -16.53 0.50 4.68
N VAL A 120 -15.53 0.26 3.85
CA VAL A 120 -14.91 1.32 3.04
C VAL A 120 -15.90 1.85 1.99
N LYS A 121 -16.68 0.99 1.36
CA LYS A 121 -17.73 1.42 0.42
C LYS A 121 -18.85 2.21 1.10
N GLU A 122 -19.17 1.92 2.34
CA GLU A 122 -20.12 2.69 3.12
C GLU A 122 -19.60 4.09 3.41
N ILE A 123 -18.30 4.23 3.73
CA ILE A 123 -17.64 5.52 3.93
C ILE A 123 -17.72 6.37 2.66
N TYR A 124 -17.45 5.80 1.49
CA TYR A 124 -17.59 6.52 0.20
C TYR A 124 -19.00 6.99 -0.11
N LYS A 125 -20.02 6.35 0.45
CA LYS A 125 -21.43 6.75 0.22
C LYS A 125 -21.87 8.00 1.00
N TYR A 126 -21.14 8.33 2.05
CA TYR A 126 -21.47 9.48 2.91
C TYR A 126 -20.73 10.76 2.53
N ASP A 127 -19.71 10.67 1.65
CA ASP A 127 -18.88 11.80 1.20
C ASP A 127 -19.24 12.29 -0.22
N LEU A 128 -20.29 11.77 -0.82
CA LEU A 128 -20.88 12.20 -2.09
C LEU A 128 -22.25 12.82 -1.87
#